data_b6b102fa1d1b635eb4ec7b5b72801c02
#
_entry.id   b6b102fa1d1b635eb4ec7b5b72801c02
#
_cell.length_a   1.000
_cell.length_b   1.000
_cell.length_c   1.000
_cell.angle_alpha   90.00
_cell.angle_beta   90.00
_cell.angle_gamma   90.00
#
_symmetry.space_group_name_H-M   'P 1'
#
loop_
_entity.id
_entity.type
_entity.pdbx_description
1 polymer ?
#
loop_
_entity_poly.entity_id
_entity_poly.type
_entity_poly.pdbx_seq_one_letter_code
_entity_poly.pdbx_strand_id
1 'polypeptide(L)'
;MNVMNVTLPMFRLDVDYLKALAIKHREEYAAAQPFPHIVIDNFLPESILEEVLKEFPNPKQIDWQTFQTPAEKKLASKHEQQMGDATRLLLYSLNSSTFITFLEILTGIDGLLPDPHFEGGGLHQIERGGFLKMHVDFNQHRKLRLDRRLNFLLYLNQDWKEEYGGHLELWDQNMTQCEKKILPVFNRCVVFSTTDFSYHGHPEPLTCPEHRTRKSLALYYYSNGRPLEETLGNPHTTIFQTRPQDDFQLSEPSNITAKSILKQLLPPILLDTYKALRSR
;
A
#
# COMPACT_ATOMS: atom_id res chain seq x y z
N MET A 1 -20.38 22.84 25.83
CA MET A 1 -19.82 21.92 24.80
C MET A 1 -20.80 21.86 23.65
N ASN A 2 -20.51 22.51 22.53
CA ASN A 2 -21.35 22.39 21.34
C ASN A 2 -21.03 21.03 20.70
N VAL A 3 -21.99 20.11 20.80
CA VAL A 3 -21.97 18.90 19.96
C VAL A 3 -22.28 19.39 18.54
N MET A 4 -21.28 19.44 17.68
CA MET A 4 -21.51 19.72 16.27
C MET A 4 -22.39 18.60 15.71
N ASN A 5 -23.61 18.97 15.26
CA ASN A 5 -24.43 18.08 14.44
C ASN A 5 -23.77 17.99 13.06
N VAL A 6 -22.87 17.05 12.89
CA VAL A 6 -22.32 16.71 11.58
C VAL A 6 -23.24 15.66 10.96
N THR A 7 -24.01 16.04 9.99
CA THR A 7 -24.76 15.09 9.16
C THR A 7 -23.78 14.52 8.13
N LEU A 8 -23.08 13.46 8.50
CA LEU A 8 -22.27 12.70 7.54
C LEU A 8 -23.24 11.95 6.61
N PRO A 9 -23.02 11.94 5.30
CA PRO A 9 -23.77 11.06 4.43
C PRO A 9 -23.55 9.62 4.92
N MET A 10 -24.66 8.91 5.21
CA MET A 10 -24.60 7.53 5.66
C MET A 10 -24.12 6.67 4.49
N PHE A 11 -22.82 6.39 4.47
CA PHE A 11 -22.23 5.39 3.58
C PHE A 11 -22.29 4.02 4.27
N ARG A 12 -22.89 3.07 3.58
CA ARG A 12 -22.93 1.68 4.01
C ARG A 12 -22.48 0.79 2.87
N LEU A 13 -21.52 -0.09 3.14
CA LEU A 13 -21.17 -1.16 2.21
C LEU A 13 -22.35 -2.13 2.06
N ASP A 14 -22.74 -2.40 0.83
CA ASP A 14 -23.74 -3.41 0.51
C ASP A 14 -23.11 -4.80 0.60
N VAL A 15 -23.55 -5.57 1.61
CA VAL A 15 -23.00 -6.89 1.92
C VAL A 15 -23.25 -7.89 0.79
N ASP A 16 -24.46 -7.89 0.23
CA ASP A 16 -24.86 -8.86 -0.79
C ASP A 16 -24.17 -8.56 -2.12
N TYR A 17 -24.08 -7.27 -2.47
CA TYR A 17 -23.31 -6.82 -3.63
C TYR A 17 -21.83 -7.22 -3.52
N LEU A 18 -21.19 -6.95 -2.40
CA LEU A 18 -19.77 -7.30 -2.21
C LEU A 18 -19.53 -8.80 -2.24
N LYS A 19 -20.41 -9.62 -1.64
CA LYS A 19 -20.32 -11.08 -1.72
C LYS A 19 -20.45 -11.58 -3.17
N ALA A 20 -21.44 -11.07 -3.90
CA ALA A 20 -21.63 -11.43 -5.30
C ALA A 20 -20.43 -11.04 -6.15
N LEU A 21 -19.87 -9.84 -5.92
CA LEU A 21 -18.69 -9.35 -6.60
C LEU A 21 -17.46 -10.23 -6.31
N ALA A 22 -17.25 -10.61 -5.05
CA ALA A 22 -16.14 -11.48 -4.64
C ALA A 22 -16.23 -12.86 -5.31
N ILE A 23 -17.41 -13.49 -5.26
CA ILE A 23 -17.65 -14.80 -5.90
C ILE A 23 -17.40 -14.72 -7.41
N LYS A 24 -17.89 -13.67 -8.06
CA LYS A 24 -17.72 -13.46 -9.50
C LYS A 24 -16.25 -13.39 -9.92
N HIS A 25 -15.40 -12.76 -9.11
CA HIS A 25 -14.01 -12.47 -9.47
C HIS A 25 -12.98 -13.39 -8.80
N ARG A 26 -13.40 -14.35 -7.98
CA ARG A 26 -12.50 -15.24 -7.23
C ARG A 26 -11.54 -16.03 -8.12
N GLU A 27 -12.06 -16.64 -9.17
CA GLU A 27 -11.24 -17.45 -10.08
C GLU A 27 -10.29 -16.58 -10.90
N GLU A 28 -10.75 -15.41 -11.37
CA GLU A 28 -9.95 -14.43 -12.09
C GLU A 28 -8.79 -13.94 -11.20
N TYR A 29 -9.08 -13.60 -9.93
CA TYR A 29 -8.06 -13.20 -8.96
C TYR A 29 -7.00 -14.29 -8.77
N ALA A 30 -7.42 -15.51 -8.50
CA ALA A 30 -6.51 -16.61 -8.19
C ALA A 30 -5.62 -17.03 -9.37
N ALA A 31 -6.15 -16.93 -10.60
CA ALA A 31 -5.45 -17.32 -11.82
C ALA A 31 -4.57 -16.20 -12.43
N ALA A 32 -4.66 -14.98 -11.91
CA ALA A 32 -3.99 -13.83 -12.48
C ALA A 32 -2.46 -13.93 -12.37
N GLN A 33 -1.77 -13.49 -13.42
CA GLN A 33 -0.32 -13.44 -13.48
C GLN A 33 0.17 -11.98 -13.41
N PRO A 34 1.32 -11.71 -12.78
CA PRO A 34 2.37 -12.66 -12.30
C PRO A 34 2.13 -13.23 -10.89
N PHE A 35 1.16 -12.72 -10.17
CA PHE A 35 0.69 -13.19 -8.86
C PHE A 35 -0.80 -12.84 -8.71
N PRO A 36 -1.54 -13.45 -7.77
CA PRO A 36 -2.96 -13.21 -7.60
C PRO A 36 -3.30 -11.72 -7.47
N HIS A 37 -4.12 -11.20 -8.37
CA HIS A 37 -4.59 -9.82 -8.37
C HIS A 37 -5.91 -9.65 -9.12
N ILE A 38 -6.60 -8.56 -8.89
CA ILE A 38 -7.80 -8.16 -9.61
C ILE A 38 -7.84 -6.64 -9.81
N VAL A 39 -8.41 -6.22 -10.92
CA VAL A 39 -8.71 -4.81 -11.23
C VAL A 39 -10.21 -4.66 -11.38
N ILE A 40 -10.84 -3.82 -10.57
CA ILE A 40 -12.29 -3.60 -10.62
C ILE A 40 -12.52 -2.10 -10.85
N ASP A 41 -13.15 -1.77 -11.96
CA ASP A 41 -13.59 -0.41 -12.29
C ASP A 41 -14.95 -0.10 -11.66
N ASN A 42 -15.21 1.17 -11.38
CA ASN A 42 -16.44 1.64 -10.77
C ASN A 42 -16.78 0.90 -9.47
N PHE A 43 -15.75 0.73 -8.63
CA PHE A 43 -15.82 -0.12 -7.45
C PHE A 43 -16.79 0.38 -6.38
N LEU A 44 -16.84 1.69 -6.17
CA LEU A 44 -17.73 2.34 -5.19
C LEU A 44 -18.65 3.37 -5.89
N PRO A 45 -19.77 3.79 -5.23
CA PRO A 45 -20.54 4.92 -5.70
C PRO A 45 -19.67 6.18 -5.86
N GLU A 46 -19.68 6.80 -7.04
CA GLU A 46 -18.84 7.97 -7.37
C GLU A 46 -19.00 9.11 -6.37
N SER A 47 -20.24 9.34 -5.91
CA SER A 47 -20.54 10.41 -4.95
C SER A 47 -19.72 10.34 -3.66
N ILE A 48 -19.34 9.13 -3.21
CA ILE A 48 -18.51 8.94 -2.04
C ILE A 48 -17.08 9.37 -2.32
N LEU A 49 -16.55 8.97 -3.47
CA LEU A 49 -15.20 9.31 -3.87
C LEU A 49 -15.04 10.79 -4.21
N GLU A 50 -16.13 11.43 -4.67
CA GLU A 50 -16.17 12.88 -4.86
C GLU A 50 -16.06 13.63 -3.52
N GLU A 51 -16.75 13.17 -2.46
CA GLU A 51 -16.58 13.75 -1.12
C GLU A 51 -15.14 13.58 -0.62
N VAL A 52 -14.52 12.39 -0.80
CA VAL A 52 -13.13 12.16 -0.47
C VAL A 52 -12.20 13.09 -1.26
N LEU A 53 -12.47 13.31 -2.56
CA LEU A 53 -11.66 14.22 -3.38
C LEU A 53 -11.78 15.69 -2.96
N LYS A 54 -12.97 16.15 -2.52
CA LYS A 54 -13.16 17.53 -2.03
C LYS A 54 -12.29 17.86 -0.84
N GLU A 55 -12.03 16.88 0.02
CA GLU A 55 -11.22 17.06 1.22
C GLU A 55 -9.79 16.52 1.09
N PHE A 56 -9.44 15.93 -0.08
CA PHE A 56 -8.09 15.38 -0.29
C PHE A 56 -7.05 16.49 -0.23
N PRO A 57 -6.10 16.46 0.73
CA PRO A 57 -5.20 17.57 0.94
C PRO A 57 -4.21 17.72 -0.22
N ASN A 58 -3.92 18.97 -0.58
CA ASN A 58 -2.87 19.25 -1.57
C ASN A 58 -1.47 19.02 -0.96
N PRO A 59 -0.39 18.97 -1.79
CA PRO A 59 0.96 18.66 -1.31
C PRO A 59 1.53 19.59 -0.23
N LYS A 60 0.94 20.78 -0.03
CA LYS A 60 1.42 21.78 0.93
C LYS A 60 0.48 21.97 2.14
N GLN A 61 -0.64 21.25 2.17
CA GLN A 61 -1.72 21.51 3.12
C GLN A 61 -1.55 20.79 4.46
N ILE A 62 -0.89 19.65 4.46
CA ILE A 62 -0.63 18.86 5.65
C ILE A 62 0.86 18.51 5.77
N ASP A 63 1.28 18.03 6.93
CA ASP A 63 2.63 17.52 7.14
C ASP A 63 2.75 16.08 6.60
N TRP A 64 3.01 15.98 5.29
CA TRP A 64 3.20 14.70 4.63
C TRP A 64 4.47 13.98 5.09
N GLN A 65 4.43 12.66 5.15
CA GLN A 65 5.63 11.86 5.06
C GLN A 65 6.16 11.95 3.63
N THR A 66 7.30 12.60 3.49
CA THR A 66 7.94 12.78 2.18
C THR A 66 9.00 11.72 1.98
N PHE A 67 8.89 11.00 0.88
CA PHE A 67 9.92 10.09 0.41
C PHE A 67 10.60 10.73 -0.80
N GLN A 68 11.90 10.89 -0.70
CA GLN A 68 12.73 11.45 -1.78
C GLN A 68 14.09 10.76 -1.77
N THR A 69 14.14 9.64 -2.44
CA THR A 69 15.32 8.79 -2.60
C THR A 69 15.53 8.44 -4.07
N PRO A 70 16.65 7.82 -4.48
CA PRO A 70 16.80 7.29 -5.83
C PRO A 70 15.75 6.24 -6.22
N ALA A 71 15.10 5.59 -5.24
CA ALA A 71 14.11 4.54 -5.46
C ALA A 71 12.66 5.05 -5.42
N GLU A 72 12.39 6.22 -4.80
CA GLU A 72 11.02 6.73 -4.68
C GLU A 72 10.97 8.25 -4.49
N LYS A 73 9.93 8.86 -5.09
CA LYS A 73 9.56 10.25 -4.88
C LYS A 73 8.04 10.33 -4.77
N LYS A 74 7.54 10.35 -3.53
CA LYS A 74 6.11 10.32 -3.22
C LYS A 74 5.79 10.95 -1.87
N LEU A 75 4.49 11.20 -1.63
CA LEU A 75 3.93 11.67 -0.37
C LEU A 75 2.96 10.64 0.18
N ALA A 76 2.98 10.43 1.50
CA ALA A 76 2.01 9.62 2.22
C ALA A 76 1.52 10.36 3.47
N SER A 77 0.25 10.16 3.87
CA SER A 77 -0.24 10.71 5.13
C SER A 77 0.45 10.03 6.32
N LYS A 78 0.77 10.82 7.36
CA LYS A 78 1.41 10.29 8.58
C LYS A 78 0.39 9.72 9.57
N HIS A 79 -0.78 10.36 9.64
CA HIS A 79 -1.77 10.09 10.66
C HIS A 79 -3.19 10.27 10.10
N GLU A 80 -4.14 9.51 10.61
CA GLU A 80 -5.55 9.62 10.23
C GLU A 80 -6.16 10.99 10.54
N GLN A 81 -5.65 11.72 11.55
CA GLN A 81 -6.11 13.07 11.91
C GLN A 81 -5.86 14.10 10.81
N GLN A 82 -4.99 13.80 9.84
CA GLN A 82 -4.74 14.64 8.67
C GLN A 82 -5.75 14.43 7.55
N MET A 83 -6.59 13.41 7.67
CA MET A 83 -7.61 13.04 6.69
C MET A 83 -8.94 13.70 7.06
N GLY A 84 -9.72 14.07 6.07
CA GLY A 84 -11.08 14.57 6.27
C GLY A 84 -12.05 13.48 6.73
N ASP A 85 -13.25 13.89 7.08
CA ASP A 85 -14.23 12.98 7.68
C ASP A 85 -14.75 11.93 6.71
N ALA A 86 -15.00 12.28 5.44
CA ALA A 86 -15.42 11.33 4.42
C ALA A 86 -14.35 10.27 4.15
N THR A 87 -13.08 10.70 4.09
CA THR A 87 -11.94 9.80 3.91
C THR A 87 -11.81 8.81 5.07
N ARG A 88 -11.86 9.30 6.32
CA ARG A 88 -11.80 8.44 7.51
C ARG A 88 -12.95 7.44 7.55
N LEU A 89 -14.18 7.91 7.30
CA LEU A 89 -15.36 7.04 7.28
C LEU A 89 -15.23 5.93 6.22
N LEU A 90 -14.74 6.28 5.02
CA LEU A 90 -14.48 5.29 3.97
C LEU A 90 -13.43 4.28 4.40
N LEU A 91 -12.28 4.72 4.93
CA LEU A 91 -11.22 3.83 5.38
C LEU A 91 -11.67 2.90 6.52
N TYR A 92 -12.47 3.39 7.47
CA TYR A 92 -13.06 2.57 8.53
C TYR A 92 -14.04 1.53 7.96
N SER A 93 -14.84 1.93 6.97
CA SER A 93 -15.75 1.00 6.29
C SER A 93 -14.99 -0.10 5.55
N LEU A 94 -13.87 0.24 4.89
CA LEU A 94 -12.97 -0.71 4.24
C LEU A 94 -12.17 -1.59 5.24
N ASN A 95 -12.11 -1.21 6.51
CA ASN A 95 -11.57 -2.03 7.60
C ASN A 95 -12.64 -2.81 8.38
N SER A 96 -13.92 -2.72 7.96
CA SER A 96 -15.04 -3.40 8.63
C SER A 96 -15.06 -4.91 8.33
N SER A 97 -15.76 -5.67 9.18
CA SER A 97 -15.97 -7.11 8.96
C SER A 97 -16.64 -7.42 7.62
N THR A 98 -17.54 -6.56 7.15
CA THR A 98 -18.18 -6.69 5.84
C THR A 98 -17.14 -6.70 4.71
N PHE A 99 -16.19 -5.76 4.77
CA PHE A 99 -15.16 -5.68 3.74
C PHE A 99 -14.10 -6.78 3.87
N ILE A 100 -13.74 -7.16 5.09
CA ILE A 100 -12.88 -8.32 5.34
C ILE A 100 -13.49 -9.60 4.74
N THR A 101 -14.77 -9.85 4.97
CA THR A 101 -15.47 -11.00 4.38
C THR A 101 -15.43 -10.97 2.83
N PHE A 102 -15.59 -9.78 2.22
CA PHE A 102 -15.40 -9.61 0.78
C PHE A 102 -14.01 -10.05 0.33
N LEU A 103 -12.97 -9.60 1.02
CA LEU A 103 -11.58 -9.95 0.69
C LEU A 103 -11.32 -11.45 0.90
N GLU A 104 -11.80 -12.05 1.98
CA GLU A 104 -11.64 -13.48 2.25
C GLU A 104 -12.28 -14.34 1.15
N ILE A 105 -13.51 -14.00 0.73
CA ILE A 105 -14.19 -14.71 -0.36
C ILE A 105 -13.44 -14.53 -1.68
N LEU A 106 -13.01 -13.31 -1.99
CA LEU A 106 -12.30 -12.96 -3.23
C LEU A 106 -10.96 -13.69 -3.34
N THR A 107 -10.18 -13.67 -2.26
CA THR A 107 -8.79 -14.11 -2.27
C THR A 107 -8.60 -15.57 -1.84
N GLY A 108 -9.56 -16.13 -1.10
CA GLY A 108 -9.43 -17.43 -0.45
C GLY A 108 -8.47 -17.45 0.75
N ILE A 109 -8.09 -16.27 1.25
CA ILE A 109 -7.24 -16.13 2.44
C ILE A 109 -8.14 -15.95 3.65
N ASP A 110 -8.20 -16.94 4.52
CA ASP A 110 -8.99 -16.89 5.75
C ASP A 110 -8.28 -16.12 6.88
N GLY A 111 -9.06 -15.56 7.79
CA GLY A 111 -8.54 -14.89 8.98
C GLY A 111 -7.81 -13.58 8.70
N LEU A 112 -8.26 -12.85 7.69
CA LEU A 112 -7.74 -11.54 7.38
C LEU A 112 -8.05 -10.54 8.48
N LEU A 113 -7.06 -9.71 8.80
CA LEU A 113 -7.12 -8.66 9.81
C LEU A 113 -6.82 -7.30 9.16
N PRO A 114 -7.65 -6.27 9.42
CA PRO A 114 -7.38 -4.92 8.96
C PRO A 114 -6.27 -4.27 9.78
N ASP A 115 -5.67 -3.20 9.25
CA ASP A 115 -4.75 -2.36 10.01
C ASP A 115 -5.47 -1.14 10.59
N PRO A 116 -5.71 -1.09 11.91
CA PRO A 116 -6.31 0.07 12.55
C PRO A 116 -5.35 1.27 12.67
N HIS A 117 -4.07 1.08 12.36
CA HIS A 117 -3.04 2.12 12.44
C HIS A 117 -2.68 2.72 11.09
N PHE A 118 -3.18 2.15 9.99
CA PHE A 118 -2.84 2.54 8.61
C PHE A 118 -1.32 2.62 8.38
N GLU A 119 -0.53 1.67 8.92
CA GLU A 119 0.92 1.70 8.81
C GLU A 119 1.37 1.59 7.34
N GLY A 120 1.90 2.69 6.82
CA GLY A 120 2.26 2.83 5.40
C GLY A 120 1.07 2.97 4.46
N GLY A 121 -0.16 2.90 4.97
CA GLY A 121 -1.41 3.08 4.23
C GLY A 121 -1.97 4.51 4.32
N GLY A 122 -3.26 4.68 4.02
CA GLY A 122 -3.96 5.95 4.03
C GLY A 122 -3.90 6.70 2.69
N LEU A 123 -3.69 8.02 2.74
CA LEU A 123 -3.58 8.86 1.55
C LEU A 123 -2.19 8.76 0.94
N HIS A 124 -2.12 8.46 -0.34
CA HIS A 124 -0.89 8.56 -1.12
C HIS A 124 -1.05 9.58 -2.23
N GLN A 125 -0.03 10.42 -2.41
CA GLN A 125 -0.02 11.44 -3.44
C GLN A 125 1.36 11.53 -4.10
N ILE A 126 1.35 11.62 -5.44
CA ILE A 126 2.57 11.67 -6.23
C ILE A 126 2.44 12.84 -7.21
N GLU A 127 3.38 13.77 -7.12
CA GLU A 127 3.45 14.94 -7.98
C GLU A 127 4.13 14.62 -9.31
N ARG A 128 4.04 15.52 -10.30
CA ARG A 128 4.81 15.46 -11.53
C ARG A 128 6.28 15.14 -11.26
N GLY A 129 6.86 14.22 -12.02
CA GLY A 129 8.24 13.76 -11.83
C GLY A 129 8.44 12.83 -10.64
N GLY A 130 7.36 12.47 -9.92
CA GLY A 130 7.41 11.46 -8.87
C GLY A 130 7.30 10.05 -9.42
N PHE A 131 7.79 9.09 -8.66
CA PHE A 131 7.86 7.67 -9.05
C PHE A 131 8.02 6.79 -7.81
N LEU A 132 7.83 5.49 -8.01
CA LEU A 132 8.12 4.45 -7.04
C LEU A 132 8.71 3.26 -7.80
N LYS A 133 10.01 3.01 -7.62
CA LYS A 133 10.71 1.92 -8.30
C LYS A 133 10.14 0.56 -7.92
N MET A 134 10.47 -0.45 -8.70
CA MET A 134 10.02 -1.80 -8.46
C MET A 134 10.48 -2.31 -7.10
N HIS A 135 9.59 -2.93 -6.37
CA HIS A 135 9.85 -3.39 -5.01
C HIS A 135 8.91 -4.52 -4.61
N VAL A 136 9.29 -5.23 -3.57
CA VAL A 136 8.37 -5.98 -2.72
C VAL A 136 8.16 -5.19 -1.43
N ASP A 137 6.95 -5.23 -0.92
CA ASP A 137 6.59 -4.51 0.31
C ASP A 137 7.21 -5.14 1.56
N PHE A 138 7.26 -4.37 2.67
CA PHE A 138 7.52 -4.97 3.97
C PHE A 138 6.49 -6.09 4.23
N ASN A 139 6.98 -7.22 4.73
CA ASN A 139 6.17 -8.44 4.87
C ASN A 139 5.51 -8.60 6.25
N GLN A 140 5.89 -7.80 7.26
CA GLN A 140 5.33 -7.90 8.61
C GLN A 140 5.05 -6.52 9.22
N HIS A 141 3.85 -6.37 9.82
CA HIS A 141 3.47 -5.17 10.56
C HIS A 141 4.33 -4.97 11.81
N ARG A 142 4.99 -3.82 11.94
CA ARG A 142 6.00 -3.57 12.99
C ARG A 142 5.45 -3.69 14.41
N LYS A 143 4.25 -3.20 14.67
CA LYS A 143 3.63 -3.23 16.01
C LYS A 143 2.87 -4.53 16.28
N LEU A 144 2.04 -4.95 15.34
CA LEU A 144 1.13 -6.08 15.51
C LEU A 144 1.80 -7.44 15.28
N ARG A 145 2.95 -7.46 14.58
CA ARG A 145 3.67 -8.68 14.22
C ARG A 145 2.88 -9.65 13.35
N LEU A 146 1.91 -9.12 12.62
CA LEU A 146 1.09 -9.85 11.66
C LEU A 146 1.75 -9.83 10.29
N ASP A 147 1.56 -10.91 9.53
CA ASP A 147 2.08 -11.03 8.17
C ASP A 147 1.19 -10.29 7.19
N ARG A 148 1.78 -9.41 6.36
CA ARG A 148 1.06 -8.66 5.34
C ARG A 148 0.68 -9.56 4.19
N ARG A 149 -0.60 -9.62 3.86
CA ARG A 149 -1.15 -10.55 2.87
C ARG A 149 -1.68 -9.87 1.62
N LEU A 150 -2.30 -8.70 1.77
CA LEU A 150 -2.96 -8.01 0.66
C LEU A 150 -2.63 -6.53 0.63
N ASN A 151 -2.54 -6.01 -0.57
CA ASN A 151 -2.68 -4.60 -0.88
C ASN A 151 -4.05 -4.34 -1.52
N PHE A 152 -4.70 -3.30 -1.03
CA PHE A 152 -5.87 -2.69 -1.63
C PHE A 152 -5.53 -1.26 -2.02
N LEU A 153 -5.63 -0.94 -3.31
CA LEU A 153 -5.43 0.40 -3.83
C LEU A 153 -6.71 0.89 -4.48
N LEU A 154 -7.15 2.09 -4.12
CA LEU A 154 -8.29 2.76 -4.74
C LEU A 154 -7.83 4.09 -5.33
N TYR A 155 -7.90 4.22 -6.65
CA TYR A 155 -7.43 5.39 -7.37
C TYR A 155 -8.50 6.48 -7.46
N LEU A 156 -8.06 7.74 -7.35
CA LEU A 156 -8.92 8.92 -7.25
C LEU A 156 -8.64 9.94 -8.37
N ASN A 157 -8.18 9.50 -9.55
CA ASN A 157 -7.69 10.39 -10.59
C ASN A 157 -8.72 10.54 -11.73
N GLN A 158 -9.61 11.52 -11.61
CA GLN A 158 -10.56 11.85 -12.67
C GLN A 158 -9.81 12.28 -13.95
N ASP A 159 -10.29 11.88 -15.13
CA ASP A 159 -9.72 12.21 -16.44
C ASP A 159 -8.20 11.94 -16.54
N TRP A 160 -7.73 10.88 -15.89
CA TRP A 160 -6.33 10.49 -15.97
C TRP A 160 -6.02 9.89 -17.33
N LYS A 161 -5.04 10.46 -18.01
CA LYS A 161 -4.68 10.06 -19.37
C LYS A 161 -3.48 9.13 -19.38
N GLU A 162 -3.41 8.32 -20.44
CA GLU A 162 -2.31 7.38 -20.66
C GLU A 162 -0.94 8.07 -20.64
N GLU A 163 -0.84 9.22 -21.31
CA GLU A 163 0.41 10.00 -21.39
C GLU A 163 0.88 10.59 -20.05
N TYR A 164 0.04 10.58 -19.01
CA TYR A 164 0.45 11.05 -17.67
C TYR A 164 1.31 10.02 -16.94
N GLY A 165 1.30 8.77 -17.40
CA GLY A 165 2.03 7.66 -16.81
C GLY A 165 1.49 7.23 -15.44
N GLY A 166 2.35 6.72 -14.60
CA GLY A 166 2.00 6.29 -13.24
C GLY A 166 1.23 4.97 -13.18
N HIS A 167 1.29 4.17 -14.23
CA HIS A 167 0.73 2.83 -14.22
C HIS A 167 1.30 2.02 -13.07
N LEU A 168 0.44 1.31 -12.35
CA LEU A 168 0.91 0.23 -11.50
C LEU A 168 1.41 -0.90 -12.41
N GLU A 169 2.69 -1.21 -12.31
CA GLU A 169 3.30 -2.34 -13.00
C GLU A 169 3.41 -3.53 -12.06
N LEU A 170 3.02 -4.71 -12.53
CA LEU A 170 3.22 -5.98 -11.86
C LEU A 170 4.19 -6.81 -12.70
N TRP A 171 5.29 -7.26 -12.08
CA TRP A 171 6.39 -7.93 -12.76
C TRP A 171 6.51 -9.39 -12.34
N ASP A 172 7.05 -10.20 -13.24
CA ASP A 172 7.36 -11.60 -12.96
C ASP A 172 8.35 -11.75 -11.81
N GLN A 173 8.35 -12.91 -11.16
CA GLN A 173 9.18 -13.20 -10.00
C GLN A 173 10.70 -13.03 -10.25
N ASN A 174 11.15 -13.20 -11.50
CA ASN A 174 12.54 -13.05 -11.88
C ASN A 174 12.92 -11.63 -12.31
N MET A 175 11.96 -10.69 -12.28
CA MET A 175 12.15 -9.31 -12.73
C MET A 175 12.62 -9.18 -14.19
N THR A 176 12.16 -10.10 -15.06
CA THR A 176 12.54 -10.11 -16.46
C THR A 176 11.58 -9.32 -17.35
N GLN A 177 10.28 -9.29 -17.00
CA GLN A 177 9.27 -8.58 -17.79
C GLN A 177 8.11 -8.08 -16.93
N CYS A 178 7.50 -7.00 -17.43
CA CYS A 178 6.25 -6.47 -16.89
C CYS A 178 5.08 -7.25 -17.47
N GLU A 179 4.36 -8.00 -16.64
CA GLU A 179 3.23 -8.82 -17.06
C GLU A 179 1.92 -8.00 -17.12
N LYS A 180 1.78 -6.98 -16.27
CA LYS A 180 0.57 -6.17 -16.20
C LYS A 180 0.89 -4.71 -15.95
N LYS A 181 0.22 -3.82 -16.72
CA LYS A 181 0.21 -2.37 -16.50
C LYS A 181 -1.22 -1.92 -16.23
N ILE A 182 -1.43 -1.19 -15.14
CA ILE A 182 -2.74 -0.77 -14.67
C ILE A 182 -2.74 0.75 -14.56
N LEU A 183 -3.49 1.42 -15.44
CA LEU A 183 -3.65 2.87 -15.41
C LEU A 183 -4.43 3.28 -14.15
N PRO A 184 -3.97 4.27 -13.34
CA PRO A 184 -4.58 4.63 -12.07
C PRO A 184 -5.78 5.58 -12.25
N VAL A 185 -6.83 5.17 -12.97
CA VAL A 185 -8.02 6.00 -13.24
C VAL A 185 -8.94 6.07 -12.04
N PHE A 186 -9.83 7.06 -12.04
CA PHE A 186 -10.81 7.28 -10.98
C PHE A 186 -11.70 6.05 -10.75
N ASN A 187 -11.96 5.75 -9.48
CA ASN A 187 -12.81 4.64 -9.03
C ASN A 187 -12.35 3.25 -9.50
N ARG A 188 -11.06 3.10 -9.84
CA ARG A 188 -10.43 1.80 -10.09
C ARG A 188 -9.85 1.28 -8.79
N CYS A 189 -10.29 0.09 -8.41
CA CYS A 189 -9.75 -0.68 -7.30
C CYS A 189 -8.78 -1.73 -7.81
N VAL A 190 -7.66 -1.92 -7.12
CA VAL A 190 -6.73 -3.02 -7.37
C VAL A 190 -6.49 -3.74 -6.05
N VAL A 191 -6.73 -5.05 -6.04
CA VAL A 191 -6.39 -5.93 -4.92
C VAL A 191 -5.34 -6.91 -5.41
N PHE A 192 -4.25 -7.08 -4.66
CA PHE A 192 -3.23 -8.07 -5.00
C PHE A 192 -2.59 -8.69 -3.78
N SER A 193 -2.19 -9.95 -3.91
CA SER A 193 -1.44 -10.69 -2.89
C SER A 193 -0.03 -10.15 -2.77
N THR A 194 0.43 -9.99 -1.52
CA THR A 194 1.80 -9.59 -1.22
C THR A 194 2.59 -10.78 -0.71
N THR A 195 3.67 -11.08 -1.42
CA THR A 195 4.67 -12.08 -1.06
C THR A 195 6.05 -11.45 -1.13
N ASP A 196 7.09 -12.16 -0.72
CA ASP A 196 8.48 -11.69 -0.89
C ASP A 196 8.92 -11.71 -2.37
N PHE A 197 7.99 -12.03 -3.31
CA PHE A 197 8.23 -12.12 -4.75
C PHE A 197 7.22 -11.32 -5.58
N SER A 198 6.30 -10.59 -4.96
CA SER A 198 5.26 -9.79 -5.66
C SER A 198 5.80 -8.42 -6.04
N TYR A 199 6.67 -8.38 -7.06
CA TYR A 199 7.29 -7.15 -7.53
C TYR A 199 6.31 -6.22 -8.21
N HIS A 200 6.22 -5.00 -7.70
CA HIS A 200 5.32 -3.99 -8.23
C HIS A 200 5.88 -2.58 -8.04
N GLY A 201 5.31 -1.61 -8.75
CA GLY A 201 5.72 -0.21 -8.67
C GLY A 201 5.08 0.64 -9.75
N HIS A 202 5.50 1.90 -9.85
CA HIS A 202 5.29 2.78 -11.01
C HIS A 202 6.60 3.52 -11.28
N PRO A 203 7.54 2.83 -11.92
CA PRO A 203 8.96 3.18 -11.92
C PRO A 203 9.31 4.41 -12.74
N GLU A 204 8.43 4.82 -13.68
CA GLU A 204 8.66 5.99 -14.53
C GLU A 204 8.13 7.27 -13.88
N PRO A 205 8.87 8.38 -13.98
CA PRO A 205 8.40 9.67 -13.50
C PRO A 205 7.10 10.11 -14.15
N LEU A 206 6.17 10.65 -13.35
CA LEU A 206 4.91 11.17 -13.86
C LEU A 206 5.13 12.36 -14.80
N THR A 207 4.36 12.39 -15.90
CA THR A 207 4.37 13.47 -16.90
C THR A 207 3.09 14.29 -16.90
N CYS A 208 2.20 14.09 -15.91
CA CYS A 208 0.96 14.83 -15.76
C CYS A 208 1.22 16.35 -15.64
N PRO A 209 0.22 17.22 -15.93
CA PRO A 209 0.32 18.66 -15.70
C PRO A 209 0.68 18.98 -14.25
N GLU A 210 1.39 20.10 -13.99
CA GLU A 210 1.90 20.47 -12.66
C GLU A 210 0.81 20.64 -11.60
N HIS A 211 -0.40 21.03 -12.00
CA HIS A 211 -1.54 21.16 -11.09
C HIS A 211 -2.22 19.84 -10.77
N ARG A 212 -1.79 18.74 -11.38
CA ARG A 212 -2.31 17.38 -11.16
C ARG A 212 -1.34 16.53 -10.36
N THR A 213 -1.91 15.64 -9.55
CA THR A 213 -1.15 14.65 -8.81
C THR A 213 -1.85 13.30 -8.93
N ARG A 214 -1.10 12.22 -8.89
CA ARG A 214 -1.63 10.85 -8.82
C ARG A 214 -2.02 10.55 -7.38
N LYS A 215 -3.31 10.38 -7.14
CA LYS A 215 -3.91 10.16 -5.81
C LYS A 215 -4.40 8.72 -5.68
N SER A 216 -4.20 8.13 -4.52
CA SER A 216 -4.79 6.85 -4.15
C SER A 216 -5.02 6.75 -2.65
N LEU A 217 -6.01 5.93 -2.28
CA LEU A 217 -6.12 5.34 -0.95
C LEU A 217 -5.44 3.99 -0.97
N ALA A 218 -4.64 3.69 0.04
CA ALA A 218 -3.97 2.41 0.20
C ALA A 218 -4.32 1.79 1.55
N LEU A 219 -4.70 0.52 1.55
CA LEU A 219 -4.96 -0.27 2.74
C LEU A 219 -4.24 -1.61 2.63
N TYR A 220 -3.82 -2.12 3.76
CA TYR A 220 -3.09 -3.37 3.85
C TYR A 220 -3.82 -4.30 4.81
N TYR A 221 -3.89 -5.59 4.43
CA TYR A 221 -4.54 -6.60 5.25
C TYR A 221 -3.55 -7.70 5.59
N TYR A 222 -3.71 -8.22 6.77
CA TYR A 222 -2.74 -9.09 7.42
C TYR A 222 -3.38 -10.40 7.84
N SER A 223 -2.56 -11.39 8.21
CA SER A 223 -3.00 -12.60 8.90
C SER A 223 -1.98 -12.99 9.97
N ASN A 224 -2.41 -13.85 10.89
CA ASN A 224 -1.50 -14.45 11.86
C ASN A 224 -0.84 -15.70 11.23
N GLY A 225 0.31 -15.49 10.63
CA GLY A 225 1.01 -16.48 9.81
C GLY A 225 0.68 -16.40 8.32
N ARG A 226 1.56 -16.99 7.51
CA ARG A 226 1.44 -17.10 6.05
C ARG A 226 2.07 -18.41 5.56
N PRO A 227 1.70 -18.89 4.35
CA PRO A 227 2.35 -20.03 3.72
C PRO A 227 3.86 -19.82 3.56
N LEU A 228 4.64 -20.88 3.79
CA LEU A 228 6.11 -20.80 3.71
C LEU A 228 6.61 -20.47 2.31
N GLU A 229 5.90 -20.89 1.28
CA GLU A 229 6.20 -20.61 -0.12
C GLU A 229 6.04 -19.13 -0.52
N GLU A 230 5.37 -18.34 0.29
CA GLU A 230 5.17 -16.91 0.06
C GLU A 230 6.26 -16.02 0.66
N THR A 231 7.22 -16.60 1.40
CA THR A 231 8.20 -15.84 2.18
C THR A 231 9.59 -16.43 2.13
N LEU A 232 10.59 -15.55 2.26
CA LEU A 232 12.00 -15.92 2.49
C LEU A 232 12.30 -16.21 3.97
N GLY A 233 11.28 -16.15 4.84
CA GLY A 233 11.35 -16.61 6.23
C GLY A 233 11.73 -15.55 7.27
N ASN A 234 12.20 -14.37 6.86
CA ASN A 234 12.56 -13.30 7.80
C ASN A 234 11.74 -12.04 7.57
N PRO A 235 11.34 -11.32 8.64
CA PRO A 235 10.75 -9.99 8.51
C PRO A 235 11.72 -9.02 7.82
N HIS A 236 11.20 -8.29 6.83
CA HIS A 236 11.97 -7.28 6.11
C HIS A 236 11.16 -6.01 5.88
N THR A 237 11.83 -4.91 5.63
CA THR A 237 11.26 -3.66 5.13
C THR A 237 11.04 -3.77 3.62
N THR A 238 10.49 -2.73 2.99
CA THR A 238 10.41 -2.65 1.53
C THR A 238 11.78 -2.92 0.89
N ILE A 239 11.82 -3.84 -0.06
CA ILE A 239 13.03 -4.23 -0.80
C ILE A 239 12.86 -3.79 -2.25
N PHE A 240 13.71 -2.85 -2.68
CA PHE A 240 13.73 -2.38 -4.05
C PHE A 240 14.52 -3.32 -4.95
N GLN A 241 14.09 -3.44 -6.21
CA GLN A 241 14.74 -4.24 -7.23
C GLN A 241 14.84 -3.45 -8.54
N THR A 242 15.97 -3.57 -9.24
CA THR A 242 16.19 -2.94 -10.54
C THR A 242 15.55 -3.76 -11.66
N ARG A 243 14.98 -3.06 -12.63
CA ARG A 243 14.54 -3.67 -13.91
C ARG A 243 15.75 -3.79 -14.86
N PRO A 244 15.69 -4.65 -15.88
CA PRO A 244 16.78 -4.79 -16.86
C PRO A 244 17.20 -3.47 -17.54
N GLN A 245 16.27 -2.51 -17.69
CA GLN A 245 16.50 -1.20 -18.31
C GLN A 245 16.80 -0.07 -17.33
N ASP A 246 16.86 -0.32 -16.05
CA ASP A 246 17.15 0.72 -15.05
C ASP A 246 18.65 1.01 -14.96
N ASP A 247 19.05 2.25 -15.17
CA ASP A 247 20.44 2.72 -15.01
C ASP A 247 20.81 3.07 -13.56
N PHE A 248 19.87 2.92 -12.63
CA PHE A 248 20.10 3.27 -11.25
C PHE A 248 20.62 2.05 -10.47
N GLN A 249 21.69 2.27 -9.70
CA GLN A 249 22.17 1.26 -8.76
C GLN A 249 21.47 1.44 -7.42
N LEU A 250 20.85 0.37 -6.94
CA LEU A 250 20.46 0.30 -5.52
C LEU A 250 21.74 0.50 -4.72
N SER A 251 21.78 1.49 -3.84
CA SER A 251 22.86 1.55 -2.86
C SER A 251 22.88 0.20 -2.15
N GLU A 252 24.02 -0.48 -2.21
CA GLU A 252 24.21 -1.73 -1.48
C GLU A 252 23.69 -1.55 -0.05
N PRO A 253 22.93 -2.52 0.51
CA PRO A 253 22.54 -2.46 1.90
C PRO A 253 23.80 -2.14 2.68
N SER A 254 23.83 -0.98 3.35
CA SER A 254 24.99 -0.48 4.07
C SER A 254 25.57 -1.66 4.86
N ASN A 255 26.79 -2.07 4.50
CA ASN A 255 27.49 -3.23 5.04
C ASN A 255 27.09 -3.43 6.49
N ILE A 256 26.44 -4.54 6.78
CA ILE A 256 26.12 -4.94 8.14
C ILE A 256 27.49 -5.05 8.82
N THR A 257 27.91 -3.99 9.48
CA THR A 257 29.21 -4.00 10.15
C THR A 257 29.17 -5.10 11.19
N ALA A 258 30.27 -5.80 11.39
CA ALA A 258 30.41 -6.83 12.43
C ALA A 258 29.85 -6.35 13.79
N LYS A 259 29.85 -5.01 14.04
CA LYS A 259 29.21 -4.36 15.19
C LYS A 259 27.67 -4.45 15.19
N SER A 260 27.00 -4.45 14.05
CA SER A 260 25.53 -4.56 14.01
C SER A 260 25.10 -6.01 14.20
N ILE A 261 25.86 -6.97 13.68
CA ILE A 261 25.64 -8.40 13.92
C ILE A 261 25.88 -8.72 15.41
N LEU A 262 26.94 -8.18 16.00
CA LEU A 262 27.22 -8.37 17.43
C LEU A 262 26.12 -7.80 18.33
N LYS A 263 25.53 -6.67 17.95
CA LYS A 263 24.37 -6.09 18.65
C LYS A 263 23.11 -6.96 18.59
N GLN A 264 22.89 -7.68 17.50
CA GLN A 264 21.74 -8.58 17.35
C GLN A 264 21.92 -9.92 18.05
N LEU A 265 23.17 -10.35 18.27
CA LEU A 265 23.50 -11.62 18.93
C LEU A 265 23.67 -11.49 20.45
N LEU A 266 23.80 -10.28 20.98
CA LEU A 266 23.96 -10.06 22.42
C LEU A 266 22.60 -10.03 23.12
N PRO A 267 22.41 -10.79 24.21
CA PRO A 267 21.24 -10.67 25.06
C PRO A 267 21.05 -9.23 25.55
N PRO A 268 19.80 -8.74 25.72
CA PRO A 268 19.50 -7.36 26.14
C PRO A 268 20.30 -6.89 27.36
N ILE A 269 20.52 -7.79 28.31
CA ILE A 269 21.25 -7.51 29.57
C ILE A 269 22.73 -7.13 29.32
N LEU A 270 23.37 -7.70 28.30
CA LEU A 270 24.76 -7.38 27.93
C LEU A 270 24.84 -6.07 27.13
N LEU A 271 23.81 -5.72 26.40
CA LEU A 271 23.73 -4.43 25.69
C LEU A 271 23.60 -3.25 26.66
N ASP A 272 22.87 -3.41 27.75
CA ASP A 272 22.71 -2.36 28.75
C ASP A 272 23.97 -2.18 29.61
N THR A 273 24.68 -3.27 29.91
CA THR A 273 26.00 -3.23 30.58
C THR A 273 27.05 -2.54 29.70
N TYR A 274 27.06 -2.80 28.40
CA TYR A 274 27.95 -2.15 27.44
C TYR A 274 27.68 -0.65 27.29
N LYS A 275 26.41 -0.24 27.29
CA LYS A 275 26.03 1.18 27.26
C LYS A 275 26.45 1.90 28.56
N ALA A 276 26.27 1.26 29.71
CA ALA A 276 26.64 1.82 31.01
C ALA A 276 28.17 1.99 31.17
N LEU A 277 28.97 1.14 30.55
CA LEU A 277 30.46 1.23 30.55
C LEU A 277 30.99 2.34 29.63
N ARG A 278 30.21 2.79 28.64
CA ARG A 278 30.61 3.82 27.67
C ARG A 278 30.17 5.24 28.07
N SER A 279 29.37 5.36 29.09
CA SER A 279 28.87 6.64 29.65
C SER A 279 29.71 7.13 30.87
N ARG A 280 30.78 6.47 31.15
CA ARG A 280 31.85 6.88 32.08
C ARG A 280 33.12 7.21 31.27
#